data_d5fb2e2b01e875d61c5421d78c79a972
#
_entry.id   d5fb2e2b01e875d61c5421d78c79a972
#
_cell.length_a   1.000
_cell.length_b   1.000
_cell.length_c   1.000
_cell.angle_alpha   90.00
_cell.angle_beta   90.00
_cell.angle_gamma   90.00
#
_symmetry.space_group_name_H-M   'P 1'
#
loop_
_entity.id
_entity.type
_entity.pdbx_description
1 polymer ?
#
loop_
_entity_poly.entity_id
_entity_poly.type
_entity_poly.pdbx_seq_one_letter_code
_entity_poly.pdbx_strand_id
1 'polypeptide(L)'
;MEDISMRGAVVRISQDSMEAYLTLQPPETGEGYTLSELVRYIRTQRVTNGIDEAAIQEMIDGGVYMRDVCIAKGQPPVNAENGRYELHFNPAVDGKPKVNEDGSIDYWSIRTVEMVKEGQAIATYYPPTEAVNGMNVSGKPILAVRGKPLQPLRGKGFHCTEDGSTYIADLSGKIEMSNGKIRISAVYEIPGDVGIGTGNVEYHGDVVIHGGIKPGAKVSTSGSLTVDGICENCVIEAGKDIVLRSGVLGGNKTSIRAGGNIHAKFFEYCKVKADGFIEVTYALDSHMISFDHIYVTGKKGSIIGGYAYAISGMDVNVIGNSTEVKTQVHVLSLIHISEPTRH
;
A
#
# COMPACT_ATOMS: atom_id res chain seq x y z
N MET A 1 -53.44 45.28 12.32
CA MET A 1 -52.33 45.19 11.32
C MET A 1 -52.87 45.82 10.07
N GLU A 2 -52.46 47.03 9.80
CA GLU A 2 -52.82 47.70 8.55
C GLU A 2 -52.26 46.94 7.37
N ASP A 3 -53.13 46.56 6.45
CA ASP A 3 -52.77 45.88 5.21
C ASP A 3 -52.09 46.95 4.31
N ILE A 4 -50.74 46.93 4.35
CA ILE A 4 -49.92 47.82 3.55
C ILE A 4 -49.93 47.28 2.10
N SER A 5 -51.01 47.56 1.41
CA SER A 5 -51.14 47.35 -0.03
C SER A 5 -50.49 48.56 -0.73
N MET A 6 -49.27 48.31 -1.26
CA MET A 6 -48.59 49.35 -2.06
C MET A 6 -49.07 49.21 -3.50
N ARG A 7 -49.88 50.21 -3.97
CA ARG A 7 -50.38 50.24 -5.35
C ARG A 7 -49.19 50.30 -6.30
N GLY A 8 -49.10 49.31 -7.22
CA GLY A 8 -48.11 49.28 -8.30
C GLY A 8 -46.81 48.61 -8.00
N ALA A 9 -46.60 48.01 -6.78
CA ALA A 9 -45.42 47.18 -6.47
C ALA A 9 -45.83 45.71 -6.30
N VAL A 10 -45.16 44.80 -7.00
CA VAL A 10 -45.39 43.37 -6.95
C VAL A 10 -44.08 42.65 -6.57
N VAL A 11 -44.11 41.84 -5.52
CA VAL A 11 -42.99 41.02 -5.10
C VAL A 11 -43.29 39.56 -5.48
N ARG A 12 -42.36 38.95 -6.20
CA ARG A 12 -42.40 37.52 -6.57
C ARG A 12 -41.22 36.80 -5.98
N ILE A 13 -41.46 35.72 -5.25
CA ILE A 13 -40.43 34.85 -4.69
C ILE A 13 -40.26 33.66 -5.65
N SER A 14 -39.01 33.27 -5.94
CA SER A 14 -38.68 32.08 -6.75
C SER A 14 -39.25 30.80 -6.11
N GLN A 15 -39.45 29.77 -6.91
CA GLN A 15 -40.04 28.51 -6.46
C GLN A 15 -39.20 27.82 -5.35
N ASP A 16 -37.86 27.96 -5.41
CA ASP A 16 -36.91 27.47 -4.40
C ASP A 16 -36.74 28.42 -3.21
N SER A 17 -37.41 29.58 -3.24
CA SER A 17 -37.31 30.65 -2.25
C SER A 17 -35.89 31.20 -2.06
N MET A 18 -35.01 31.07 -3.07
CA MET A 18 -33.64 31.59 -3.01
C MET A 18 -33.51 32.99 -3.59
N GLU A 19 -34.46 33.46 -4.35
CA GLU A 19 -34.47 34.81 -4.94
C GLU A 19 -35.82 35.45 -4.77
N ALA A 20 -35.81 36.78 -4.61
CA ALA A 20 -37.04 37.58 -4.69
C ALA A 20 -36.87 38.70 -5.71
N TYR A 21 -37.91 38.91 -6.46
CA TYR A 21 -37.97 39.88 -7.53
C TYR A 21 -39.04 40.94 -7.23
N LEU A 22 -38.73 42.17 -7.54
CA LEU A 22 -39.65 43.32 -7.45
C LEU A 22 -39.95 43.83 -8.84
N THR A 23 -41.25 44.03 -9.10
CA THR A 23 -41.72 44.74 -10.29
C THR A 23 -42.46 45.98 -9.84
N LEU A 24 -42.07 47.17 -10.33
CA LEU A 24 -42.77 48.45 -10.08
C LEU A 24 -43.56 48.87 -11.30
N GLN A 25 -44.72 49.43 -11.08
CA GLN A 25 -45.52 50.16 -12.13
C GLN A 25 -45.15 51.62 -12.07
N PRO A 26 -45.27 52.39 -13.19
CA PRO A 26 -45.12 53.84 -13.16
C PRO A 26 -46.10 54.50 -12.17
N PRO A 27 -45.65 55.42 -11.31
CA PRO A 27 -46.53 56.06 -10.34
C PRO A 27 -47.64 56.87 -11.04
N GLU A 28 -48.89 56.64 -10.63
CA GLU A 28 -50.07 57.36 -11.23
C GLU A 28 -50.15 58.81 -10.78
N THR A 29 -49.58 59.14 -9.65
CA THR A 29 -49.56 60.54 -9.09
C THR A 29 -48.10 60.85 -8.79
N GLY A 30 -47.60 62.02 -9.11
CA GLY A 30 -46.22 62.49 -9.11
C GLY A 30 -45.32 62.21 -7.87
N GLU A 31 -45.79 61.46 -6.91
CA GLU A 31 -45.01 60.97 -5.77
C GLU A 31 -44.37 59.62 -6.13
N GLY A 32 -43.03 59.60 -6.27
CA GLY A 32 -42.26 58.44 -6.58
C GLY A 32 -42.14 57.46 -5.37
N TYR A 33 -41.69 56.25 -5.63
CA TYR A 33 -41.42 55.25 -4.57
C TYR A 33 -40.22 55.67 -3.70
N THR A 34 -40.30 55.47 -2.40
CA THR A 34 -39.15 55.63 -1.50
C THR A 34 -38.57 54.28 -1.09
N LEU A 35 -37.25 54.22 -0.88
CA LEU A 35 -36.55 53.00 -0.46
C LEU A 35 -37.16 52.43 0.82
N SER A 36 -37.42 53.28 1.81
CA SER A 36 -37.95 52.86 3.13
C SER A 36 -39.33 52.20 3.05
N GLU A 37 -40.21 52.76 2.18
CA GLU A 37 -41.55 52.19 1.93
C GLU A 37 -41.45 50.84 1.22
N LEU A 38 -40.62 50.75 0.16
CA LEU A 38 -40.44 49.50 -0.57
C LEU A 38 -39.83 48.42 0.31
N VAL A 39 -38.79 48.70 1.09
CA VAL A 39 -38.20 47.75 2.02
C VAL A 39 -39.20 47.26 3.08
N ARG A 40 -40.03 48.19 3.60
CA ARG A 40 -41.11 47.84 4.54
C ARG A 40 -42.14 46.94 3.87
N TYR A 41 -42.57 47.27 2.64
CA TYR A 41 -43.51 46.45 1.85
C TYR A 41 -42.92 45.05 1.55
N ILE A 42 -41.68 44.96 1.07
CA ILE A 42 -40.97 43.71 0.76
C ILE A 42 -40.96 42.78 1.99
N ARG A 43 -40.73 43.35 3.19
CA ARG A 43 -40.78 42.55 4.44
C ARG A 43 -42.16 42.01 4.76
N THR A 44 -43.24 42.78 4.43
CA THR A 44 -44.64 42.27 4.58
C THR A 44 -44.93 41.10 3.64
N GLN A 45 -44.25 41.06 2.49
CA GLN A 45 -44.35 39.96 1.51
C GLN A 45 -43.45 38.74 1.90
N ARG A 46 -43.02 38.66 3.16
CA ARG A 46 -42.19 37.58 3.72
C ARG A 46 -40.76 37.47 3.16
N VAL A 47 -40.23 38.53 2.58
CA VAL A 47 -38.83 38.64 2.23
C VAL A 47 -38.12 39.37 3.37
N THR A 48 -37.35 38.62 4.19
CA THR A 48 -36.76 39.13 5.44
C THR A 48 -35.25 39.02 5.46
N ASN A 49 -34.66 38.24 4.53
CA ASN A 49 -33.23 37.97 4.48
C ASN A 49 -32.66 38.23 3.10
N GLY A 50 -31.40 38.72 3.07
CA GLY A 50 -30.65 38.94 1.83
C GLY A 50 -31.18 40.06 0.94
N ILE A 51 -31.95 41.06 1.50
CA ILE A 51 -32.48 42.19 0.75
C ILE A 51 -31.30 43.07 0.30
N ASP A 52 -31.25 43.33 -0.99
CA ASP A 52 -30.28 44.23 -1.63
C ASP A 52 -30.91 45.64 -1.79
N GLU A 53 -30.70 46.48 -0.76
CA GLU A 53 -31.21 47.83 -0.73
C GLU A 53 -30.57 48.69 -1.82
N ALA A 54 -29.34 48.38 -2.26
CA ALA A 54 -28.69 49.13 -3.34
C ALA A 54 -29.38 48.88 -4.69
N ALA A 55 -29.71 47.60 -4.98
CA ALA A 55 -30.44 47.25 -6.20
C ALA A 55 -31.86 47.90 -6.23
N ILE A 56 -32.53 48.03 -5.08
CA ILE A 56 -33.80 48.70 -4.95
C ILE A 56 -33.65 50.21 -5.21
N GLN A 57 -32.60 50.85 -4.65
CA GLN A 57 -32.32 52.27 -4.86
C GLN A 57 -31.97 52.55 -6.33
N GLU A 58 -31.14 51.74 -6.97
CA GLU A 58 -30.85 51.88 -8.40
C GLU A 58 -32.10 51.74 -9.26
N MET A 59 -33.03 50.87 -8.88
CA MET A 59 -34.30 50.70 -9.57
C MET A 59 -35.18 51.96 -9.47
N ILE A 60 -35.19 52.62 -8.31
CA ILE A 60 -35.93 53.89 -8.09
C ILE A 60 -35.27 54.99 -8.88
N ASP A 61 -33.96 55.22 -8.74
CA ASP A 61 -33.21 56.28 -9.36
C ASP A 61 -33.20 56.20 -10.89
N GLY A 62 -33.12 54.96 -11.40
CA GLY A 62 -33.15 54.66 -12.83
C GLY A 62 -34.56 54.66 -13.45
N GLY A 63 -35.62 54.78 -12.65
CA GLY A 63 -37.03 54.75 -13.15
C GLY A 63 -37.35 53.42 -13.83
N VAL A 64 -36.84 52.30 -13.28
CA VAL A 64 -37.01 50.95 -13.86
C VAL A 64 -38.43 50.44 -13.52
N TYR A 65 -39.33 50.50 -14.46
CA TYR A 65 -40.70 50.02 -14.31
C TYR A 65 -41.02 48.84 -15.22
N MET A 66 -42.07 48.10 -14.91
CA MET A 66 -42.56 46.92 -15.67
C MET A 66 -41.53 45.85 -15.97
N ARG A 67 -40.50 45.75 -15.13
CA ARG A 67 -39.43 44.78 -15.24
C ARG A 67 -39.14 44.14 -13.89
N ASP A 68 -38.94 42.81 -13.89
CA ASP A 68 -38.51 42.07 -12.70
C ASP A 68 -37.04 42.36 -12.39
N VAL A 69 -36.77 42.90 -11.21
CA VAL A 69 -35.41 43.11 -10.67
C VAL A 69 -35.23 42.22 -9.45
N CYS A 70 -34.12 41.48 -9.41
CA CYS A 70 -33.78 40.65 -8.26
C CYS A 70 -33.37 41.58 -7.10
N ILE A 71 -34.13 41.55 -6.01
CA ILE A 71 -34.00 42.46 -4.86
C ILE A 71 -33.58 41.71 -3.57
N ALA A 72 -33.56 40.38 -3.58
CA ALA A 72 -33.07 39.62 -2.46
C ALA A 72 -32.51 38.25 -2.92
N LYS A 73 -31.43 37.84 -2.29
CA LYS A 73 -30.83 36.51 -2.50
C LYS A 73 -30.61 35.80 -1.19
N GLY A 74 -31.04 34.54 -1.14
CA GLY A 74 -30.75 33.60 -0.05
C GLY A 74 -29.29 33.16 -0.09
N GLN A 75 -28.85 32.56 1.00
CA GLN A 75 -27.55 31.91 1.12
C GLN A 75 -27.73 30.40 0.94
N PRO A 76 -27.12 29.77 -0.08
CA PRO A 76 -27.22 28.30 -0.25
C PRO A 76 -26.47 27.57 0.88
N PRO A 77 -26.92 26.39 1.26
CA PRO A 77 -26.22 25.59 2.23
C PRO A 77 -24.90 25.05 1.65
N VAL A 78 -23.86 24.95 2.47
CA VAL A 78 -22.60 24.28 2.13
C VAL A 78 -22.63 22.90 2.76
N ASN A 79 -22.78 21.87 1.92
CA ASN A 79 -22.79 20.49 2.38
C ASN A 79 -21.38 20.05 2.77
N ALA A 80 -21.28 19.27 3.83
CA ALA A 80 -20.02 18.68 4.26
C ALA A 80 -19.61 17.50 3.37
N GLU A 81 -18.32 17.33 3.19
CA GLU A 81 -17.74 16.11 2.63
C GLU A 81 -17.65 15.03 3.70
N ASN A 82 -17.80 13.77 3.29
CA ASN A 82 -17.62 12.63 4.20
C ASN A 82 -16.15 12.46 4.57
N GLY A 83 -15.89 11.89 5.75
CA GLY A 83 -14.55 11.45 6.11
C GLY A 83 -13.98 10.46 5.09
N ARG A 84 -12.66 10.49 4.88
CA ARG A 84 -11.95 9.63 3.93
C ARG A 84 -10.62 9.15 4.50
N TYR A 85 -10.16 7.99 4.02
CA TYR A 85 -8.81 7.51 4.23
C TYR A 85 -7.98 7.72 2.97
N GLU A 86 -6.75 8.17 3.17
CA GLU A 86 -5.69 8.14 2.17
C GLU A 86 -4.72 7.02 2.56
N LEU A 87 -4.67 5.97 1.75
CA LEU A 87 -3.75 4.85 1.96
C LEU A 87 -2.39 5.19 1.32
N HIS A 88 -1.30 4.98 2.05
CA HIS A 88 0.08 5.21 1.60
C HIS A 88 0.72 3.94 1.03
N PHE A 89 -0.08 2.94 0.72
CA PHE A 89 0.31 1.70 0.04
C PHE A 89 -0.76 1.34 -0.98
N ASN A 90 -0.41 0.51 -1.95
CA ASN A 90 -1.35 0.05 -2.95
C ASN A 90 -2.12 -1.18 -2.43
N PRO A 91 -3.43 -1.07 -2.10
CA PRO A 91 -4.22 -2.20 -1.63
C PRO A 91 -4.53 -3.21 -2.74
N ALA A 92 -4.41 -2.82 -4.02
CA ALA A 92 -4.57 -3.68 -5.18
C ALA A 92 -3.19 -3.86 -5.81
N VAL A 93 -2.53 -4.97 -5.55
CA VAL A 93 -1.31 -5.33 -6.26
C VAL A 93 -1.71 -5.72 -7.67
N ASP A 94 -1.50 -4.81 -8.62
CA ASP A 94 -1.70 -5.07 -10.04
C ASP A 94 -0.61 -6.04 -10.51
N GLY A 95 -0.95 -7.33 -10.62
CA GLY A 95 -0.09 -8.38 -11.16
C GLY A 95 0.22 -8.22 -12.65
N LYS A 96 0.34 -6.99 -13.17
CA LYS A 96 0.67 -6.72 -14.57
C LYS A 96 2.18 -6.66 -14.74
N PRO A 97 2.74 -7.41 -15.69
CA PRO A 97 4.16 -7.36 -15.99
C PRO A 97 4.56 -5.98 -16.55
N LYS A 98 5.78 -5.56 -16.26
CA LYS A 98 6.34 -4.32 -16.79
C LYS A 98 6.69 -4.50 -18.28
N VAL A 99 6.26 -3.58 -19.10
CA VAL A 99 6.69 -3.50 -20.51
C VAL A 99 7.95 -2.64 -20.54
N ASN A 100 9.06 -3.19 -21.02
CA ASN A 100 10.32 -2.48 -21.22
C ASN A 100 10.23 -1.50 -22.39
N GLU A 101 11.18 -0.56 -22.49
CA GLU A 101 11.24 0.43 -23.57
C GLU A 101 11.40 -0.19 -24.98
N ASP A 102 11.93 -1.42 -25.05
CA ASP A 102 12.09 -2.22 -26.29
C ASP A 102 10.83 -3.03 -26.66
N GLY A 103 9.72 -2.89 -25.90
CA GLY A 103 8.47 -3.61 -26.11
C GLY A 103 8.48 -5.03 -25.56
N SER A 104 9.57 -5.51 -24.95
CA SER A 104 9.61 -6.81 -24.27
C SER A 104 8.84 -6.76 -22.94
N ILE A 105 8.21 -7.90 -22.59
CA ILE A 105 7.45 -8.01 -21.34
C ILE A 105 8.33 -8.68 -20.30
N ASP A 106 8.67 -7.95 -19.23
CA ASP A 106 9.37 -8.51 -18.08
C ASP A 106 8.38 -9.14 -17.10
N TYR A 107 8.13 -10.42 -17.28
CA TYR A 107 7.26 -11.21 -16.40
C TYR A 107 7.86 -11.41 -14.99
N TRP A 108 9.16 -11.18 -14.80
CA TRP A 108 9.84 -11.36 -13.51
C TRP A 108 9.76 -10.11 -12.62
N SER A 109 9.39 -8.96 -13.19
CA SER A 109 9.23 -7.70 -12.46
C SER A 109 7.86 -7.51 -11.81
N ILE A 110 7.00 -8.52 -11.84
CA ILE A 110 5.68 -8.46 -11.21
C ILE A 110 5.87 -8.24 -9.70
N ARG A 111 5.62 -7.02 -9.24
CA ARG A 111 5.59 -6.73 -7.80
C ARG A 111 4.32 -7.34 -7.21
N THR A 112 4.46 -8.51 -6.63
CA THR A 112 3.34 -9.20 -5.98
C THR A 112 3.18 -8.81 -4.50
N VAL A 113 4.08 -7.97 -3.96
CA VAL A 113 4.14 -7.66 -2.53
C VAL A 113 4.44 -6.20 -2.31
N GLU A 114 3.57 -5.54 -1.56
CA GLU A 114 3.81 -4.21 -1.03
C GLU A 114 4.48 -4.31 0.34
N MET A 115 5.53 -3.52 0.56
CA MET A 115 6.36 -3.56 1.77
C MET A 115 6.30 -2.25 2.54
N VAL A 116 6.29 -2.35 3.85
CA VAL A 116 6.39 -1.21 4.76
C VAL A 116 7.52 -1.41 5.77
N LYS A 117 8.02 -0.30 6.29
CA LYS A 117 9.01 -0.29 7.38
C LYS A 117 8.34 0.06 8.70
N GLU A 118 8.89 -0.44 9.80
CA GLU A 118 8.49 -0.02 11.14
C GLU A 118 8.57 1.51 11.27
N GLY A 119 7.55 2.12 11.87
CA GLY A 119 7.42 3.57 11.98
C GLY A 119 6.90 4.28 10.72
N GLN A 120 6.69 3.58 9.61
CA GLN A 120 6.15 4.16 8.37
C GLN A 120 4.65 4.43 8.51
N ALA A 121 4.21 5.64 8.10
CA ALA A 121 2.79 5.94 7.96
C ALA A 121 2.20 5.12 6.81
N ILE A 122 1.11 4.39 7.11
CA ILE A 122 0.40 3.52 6.15
C ILE A 122 -0.94 4.08 5.69
N ALA A 123 -1.53 4.97 6.48
CA ALA A 123 -2.78 5.63 6.12
C ALA A 123 -2.95 6.94 6.90
N THR A 124 -3.65 7.91 6.29
CA THR A 124 -4.07 9.16 6.95
C THR A 124 -5.58 9.27 6.88
N TYR A 125 -6.20 9.61 7.99
CA TYR A 125 -7.64 9.88 8.10
C TYR A 125 -7.90 11.37 8.00
N TYR A 126 -8.79 11.74 7.11
CA TYR A 126 -9.35 13.08 6.99
C TYR A 126 -10.79 13.06 7.52
N PRO A 127 -11.08 13.79 8.62
CA PRO A 127 -12.44 13.85 9.16
C PRO A 127 -13.40 14.56 8.19
N PRO A 128 -14.71 14.38 8.38
CA PRO A 128 -15.72 15.13 7.62
C PRO A 128 -15.51 16.64 7.78
N THR A 129 -15.77 17.41 6.72
CA THR A 129 -15.79 18.87 6.78
C THR A 129 -16.99 19.37 7.55
N GLU A 130 -16.98 20.64 7.95
CA GLU A 130 -18.12 21.27 8.60
C GLU A 130 -19.20 21.60 7.57
N ALA A 131 -20.45 21.32 7.94
CA ALA A 131 -21.64 21.72 7.16
C ALA A 131 -22.12 23.09 7.60
N VAL A 132 -22.39 24.00 6.66
CA VAL A 132 -22.93 25.32 6.95
C VAL A 132 -24.35 25.40 6.42
N ASN A 133 -25.31 25.64 7.31
CA ASN A 133 -26.70 25.81 6.91
C ASN A 133 -26.87 27.08 6.08
N GLY A 134 -27.65 27.00 5.03
CA GLY A 134 -28.11 28.13 4.26
C GLY A 134 -29.30 28.82 4.89
N MET A 135 -29.77 29.94 4.26
CA MET A 135 -30.95 30.65 4.63
C MET A 135 -31.65 31.18 3.39
N ASN A 136 -32.94 30.93 3.24
CA ASN A 136 -33.72 31.44 2.11
C ASN A 136 -34.10 32.91 2.32
N VAL A 137 -34.68 33.56 1.29
CA VAL A 137 -35.09 34.96 1.35
C VAL A 137 -36.18 35.24 2.38
N SER A 138 -36.92 34.23 2.83
CA SER A 138 -37.94 34.37 3.88
C SER A 138 -37.37 34.12 5.29
N GLY A 139 -36.04 34.01 5.45
CA GLY A 139 -35.40 33.78 6.75
C GLY A 139 -35.54 32.35 7.29
N LYS A 140 -35.97 31.41 6.48
CA LYS A 140 -36.03 30.01 6.87
C LYS A 140 -34.67 29.33 6.62
N PRO A 141 -34.11 28.58 7.60
CA PRO A 141 -32.87 27.89 7.41
C PRO A 141 -33.04 26.74 6.42
N ILE A 142 -32.04 26.54 5.56
CA ILE A 142 -31.89 25.41 4.66
C ILE A 142 -30.82 24.54 5.24
N LEU A 143 -31.19 23.33 5.66
CA LEU A 143 -30.28 22.41 6.33
C LEU A 143 -29.24 21.87 5.35
N ALA A 144 -27.97 22.02 5.69
CA ALA A 144 -26.87 21.38 4.98
C ALA A 144 -26.74 19.89 5.35
N VAL A 145 -26.31 19.08 4.41
CA VAL A 145 -26.03 17.65 4.65
C VAL A 145 -24.75 17.52 5.45
N ARG A 146 -24.83 16.86 6.61
CA ARG A 146 -23.67 16.60 7.46
C ARG A 146 -22.83 15.46 6.89
N GLY A 147 -21.51 15.62 6.92
CA GLY A 147 -20.56 14.57 6.57
C GLY A 147 -20.59 13.41 7.59
N LYS A 148 -20.40 12.20 7.10
CA LYS A 148 -20.35 10.99 7.92
C LYS A 148 -18.89 10.64 8.21
N PRO A 149 -18.50 10.43 9.48
CA PRO A 149 -17.19 9.90 9.82
C PRO A 149 -17.08 8.44 9.39
N LEU A 150 -15.86 8.01 9.03
CA LEU A 150 -15.56 6.60 8.79
C LEU A 150 -15.14 5.91 10.10
N GLN A 151 -15.38 4.61 10.15
CA GLN A 151 -14.91 3.81 11.28
C GLN A 151 -13.39 3.63 11.21
N PRO A 152 -12.69 3.54 12.34
CA PRO A 152 -11.26 3.28 12.40
C PRO A 152 -10.86 2.04 11.60
N LEU A 153 -9.68 2.10 10.94
CA LEU A 153 -9.11 0.97 10.23
C LEU A 153 -8.86 -0.18 11.21
N ARG A 154 -9.15 -1.40 10.76
CA ARG A 154 -9.00 -2.61 11.56
C ARG A 154 -7.91 -3.50 10.98
N GLY A 155 -7.16 -4.17 11.86
CA GLY A 155 -6.14 -5.11 11.43
C GLY A 155 -5.11 -5.45 12.49
N LYS A 156 -3.90 -5.84 12.05
CA LYS A 156 -2.78 -6.21 12.92
C LYS A 156 -1.47 -5.66 12.37
N GLY A 157 -0.52 -5.36 13.26
CA GLY A 157 0.81 -4.89 12.93
C GLY A 157 0.91 -3.39 12.69
N PHE A 158 -0.09 -2.63 13.13
CA PHE A 158 -0.10 -1.17 13.11
C PHE A 158 -0.95 -0.61 14.25
N HIS A 159 -0.73 0.64 14.58
CA HIS A 159 -1.53 1.42 15.54
C HIS A 159 -1.95 2.76 14.94
N CYS A 160 -2.92 3.39 15.55
CA CYS A 160 -3.32 4.77 15.25
C CYS A 160 -2.62 5.71 16.22
N THR A 161 -2.16 6.87 15.75
CA THR A 161 -1.62 7.93 16.58
C THR A 161 -2.66 8.46 17.57
N GLU A 162 -2.20 9.09 18.66
CA GLU A 162 -3.08 9.61 19.73
C GLU A 162 -4.11 10.63 19.21
N ASP A 163 -3.78 11.40 18.18
CA ASP A 163 -4.68 12.35 17.52
C ASP A 163 -5.72 11.69 16.60
N GLY A 164 -5.64 10.37 16.40
CA GLY A 164 -6.55 9.61 15.57
C GLY A 164 -6.44 9.85 14.06
N SER A 165 -5.43 10.59 13.62
CA SER A 165 -5.29 11.01 12.22
C SER A 165 -4.43 10.07 11.38
N THR A 166 -3.39 9.47 11.96
CA THR A 166 -2.37 8.71 11.21
C THR A 166 -2.26 7.28 11.73
N TYR A 167 -2.11 6.34 10.82
CA TYR A 167 -1.86 4.93 11.11
C TYR A 167 -0.42 4.59 10.78
N ILE A 168 0.31 3.99 11.73
CA ILE A 168 1.75 3.73 11.67
C ILE A 168 2.01 2.24 11.80
N ALA A 169 2.91 1.70 10.99
CA ALA A 169 3.35 0.31 11.04
C ALA A 169 4.16 0.01 12.31
N ASP A 170 3.82 -1.05 13.05
CA ASP A 170 4.50 -1.53 14.26
C ASP A 170 5.73 -2.38 13.95
N LEU A 171 5.83 -2.87 12.71
CA LEU A 171 6.90 -3.74 12.26
C LEU A 171 7.16 -3.59 10.76
N SER A 172 8.38 -3.91 10.35
CA SER A 172 8.72 -4.01 8.94
C SER A 172 8.21 -5.33 8.35
N GLY A 173 7.57 -5.27 7.17
CA GLY A 173 7.07 -6.49 6.55
C GLY A 173 6.11 -6.25 5.39
N LYS A 174 5.47 -7.34 4.95
CA LYS A 174 4.43 -7.32 3.93
C LYS A 174 3.19 -6.65 4.48
N ILE A 175 2.66 -5.65 3.75
CA ILE A 175 1.34 -5.08 4.00
C ILE A 175 0.34 -5.60 2.97
N GLU A 176 -0.82 -5.99 3.44
CA GLU A 176 -1.93 -6.41 2.60
C GLU A 176 -3.26 -5.91 3.16
N MET A 177 -4.22 -5.68 2.27
CA MET A 177 -5.59 -5.35 2.65
C MET A 177 -6.53 -6.44 2.13
N SER A 178 -7.25 -7.09 3.03
CA SER A 178 -8.22 -8.13 2.68
C SER A 178 -9.50 -7.92 3.48
N ASN A 179 -10.65 -7.94 2.79
CA ASN A 179 -11.97 -7.73 3.42
C ASN A 179 -12.04 -6.47 4.32
N GLY A 180 -11.40 -5.37 3.88
CA GLY A 180 -11.37 -4.11 4.64
C GLY A 180 -10.51 -4.13 5.91
N LYS A 181 -9.66 -5.16 6.09
CA LYS A 181 -8.70 -5.27 7.20
C LYS A 181 -7.28 -5.22 6.67
N ILE A 182 -6.43 -4.45 7.34
CA ILE A 182 -5.00 -4.33 7.03
C ILE A 182 -4.24 -5.33 7.90
N ARG A 183 -3.28 -6.04 7.30
CA ARG A 183 -2.34 -6.91 8.01
C ARG A 183 -0.92 -6.57 7.58
N ILE A 184 -0.05 -6.37 8.56
CA ILE A 184 1.40 -6.31 8.35
C ILE A 184 2.00 -7.57 8.96
N SER A 185 2.84 -8.28 8.19
CA SER A 185 3.39 -9.60 8.53
C SER A 185 4.88 -9.63 8.29
N ALA A 186 5.68 -10.03 9.28
CA ALA A 186 7.13 -10.19 9.14
C ALA A 186 7.50 -11.47 8.35
N VAL A 187 6.60 -12.44 8.25
CA VAL A 187 6.76 -13.68 7.46
C VAL A 187 5.92 -13.56 6.18
N TYR A 188 6.58 -13.79 5.05
CA TYR A 188 5.91 -13.84 3.75
C TYR A 188 5.69 -15.28 3.32
N GLU A 189 4.45 -15.74 3.35
CA GLU A 189 4.05 -17.07 2.91
C GLU A 189 3.57 -17.06 1.47
N ILE A 190 4.16 -17.95 0.65
CA ILE A 190 3.79 -18.17 -0.75
C ILE A 190 3.18 -19.57 -0.83
N PRO A 191 1.87 -19.73 -1.10
CA PRO A 191 1.18 -21.00 -1.02
C PRO A 191 1.53 -21.98 -2.15
N GLY A 192 2.15 -21.53 -3.23
CA GLY A 192 2.51 -22.34 -4.39
C GLY A 192 3.94 -22.12 -4.87
N ASP A 193 4.19 -22.41 -6.15
CA ASP A 193 5.49 -22.27 -6.77
C ASP A 193 5.85 -20.79 -7.04
N VAL A 194 7.14 -20.46 -6.87
CA VAL A 194 7.71 -19.21 -7.35
C VAL A 194 8.19 -19.39 -8.79
N GLY A 195 7.63 -18.64 -9.70
CA GLY A 195 7.90 -18.75 -11.14
C GLY A 195 7.42 -17.52 -11.90
N ILE A 196 7.17 -17.64 -13.19
CA ILE A 196 6.75 -16.54 -14.08
C ILE A 196 5.49 -15.83 -13.55
N GLY A 197 4.52 -16.58 -13.02
CA GLY A 197 3.27 -16.02 -12.50
C GLY A 197 3.44 -15.27 -11.17
N THR A 198 4.42 -15.65 -10.36
CA THR A 198 4.75 -14.99 -9.08
C THR A 198 5.76 -13.87 -9.25
N GLY A 199 6.60 -13.92 -10.30
CA GLY A 199 7.76 -13.05 -10.48
C GLY A 199 8.90 -13.38 -9.53
N ASN A 200 9.92 -12.53 -9.49
CA ASN A 200 11.00 -12.60 -8.51
C ASN A 200 10.49 -12.17 -7.14
N VAL A 201 11.02 -12.80 -6.10
CA VAL A 201 10.66 -12.50 -4.70
C VAL A 201 11.82 -11.76 -4.06
N GLU A 202 11.56 -10.53 -3.58
CA GLU A 202 12.47 -9.77 -2.74
C GLU A 202 11.71 -9.33 -1.48
N TYR A 203 12.21 -9.73 -0.30
CA TYR A 203 11.49 -9.53 0.95
C TYR A 203 12.40 -9.17 2.13
N HIS A 204 11.94 -8.26 3.01
CA HIS A 204 12.59 -7.96 4.28
C HIS A 204 11.90 -8.70 5.41
N GLY A 205 12.44 -9.85 5.81
CA GLY A 205 11.89 -10.76 6.83
C GLY A 205 11.99 -12.21 6.38
N ASP A 206 11.32 -13.11 7.07
CA ASP A 206 11.34 -14.53 6.74
C ASP A 206 10.38 -14.88 5.61
N VAL A 207 10.77 -15.79 4.73
CA VAL A 207 9.97 -16.23 3.58
C VAL A 207 9.73 -17.75 3.68
N VAL A 208 8.48 -18.17 3.48
CA VAL A 208 8.07 -19.57 3.39
C VAL A 208 7.39 -19.80 2.05
N ILE A 209 7.94 -20.74 1.25
CA ILE A 209 7.39 -21.15 -0.05
C ILE A 209 6.90 -22.58 0.09
N HIS A 210 5.58 -22.79 0.04
CA HIS A 210 4.98 -24.13 0.15
C HIS A 210 5.10 -24.95 -1.13
N GLY A 211 5.41 -24.30 -2.25
CA GLY A 211 5.78 -24.94 -3.52
C GLY A 211 7.28 -24.97 -3.73
N GLY A 212 7.69 -25.10 -4.99
CA GLY A 212 9.08 -25.06 -5.45
C GLY A 212 9.45 -23.70 -6.06
N ILE A 213 10.72 -23.60 -6.51
CA ILE A 213 11.21 -22.43 -7.25
C ILE A 213 11.49 -22.89 -8.69
N LYS A 214 10.82 -22.28 -9.65
CA LYS A 214 10.91 -22.65 -11.08
C LYS A 214 12.11 -22.01 -11.78
N PRO A 215 12.54 -22.59 -12.92
CA PRO A 215 13.70 -22.11 -13.65
C PRO A 215 13.65 -20.61 -13.98
N GLY A 216 14.75 -19.91 -13.70
CA GLY A 216 14.93 -18.48 -13.96
C GLY A 216 14.45 -17.56 -12.84
N ALA A 217 13.73 -18.05 -11.84
CA ALA A 217 13.27 -17.26 -10.72
C ALA A 217 14.42 -16.87 -9.77
N LYS A 218 14.31 -15.67 -9.20
CA LYS A 218 15.19 -15.18 -8.13
C LYS A 218 14.37 -14.96 -6.86
N VAL A 219 14.88 -15.52 -5.73
CA VAL A 219 14.33 -15.29 -4.39
C VAL A 219 15.42 -14.69 -3.52
N SER A 220 15.15 -13.51 -2.97
CA SER A 220 16.05 -12.79 -2.08
C SER A 220 15.32 -12.36 -0.81
N THR A 221 15.89 -12.64 0.36
CA THR A 221 15.34 -12.21 1.64
C THR A 221 16.42 -11.77 2.62
N SER A 222 16.11 -10.81 3.49
CA SER A 222 17.00 -10.43 4.60
C SER A 222 16.90 -11.38 5.81
N GLY A 223 15.83 -12.17 5.90
CA GLY A 223 15.57 -13.16 6.94
C GLY A 223 15.96 -14.57 6.51
N SER A 224 15.26 -15.56 7.05
CA SER A 224 15.38 -16.97 6.69
C SER A 224 14.43 -17.36 5.56
N LEU A 225 14.83 -18.33 4.76
CA LEU A 225 14.03 -18.89 3.68
C LEU A 225 13.73 -20.37 3.91
N THR A 226 12.47 -20.76 3.83
CA THR A 226 12.05 -22.17 3.79
C THR A 226 11.35 -22.46 2.48
N VAL A 227 11.74 -23.54 1.78
CA VAL A 227 11.10 -24.01 0.55
C VAL A 227 10.75 -25.48 0.70
N ASP A 228 9.47 -25.82 0.54
CA ASP A 228 8.97 -27.19 0.69
C ASP A 228 9.19 -28.03 -0.58
N GLY A 229 9.02 -27.40 -1.77
CA GLY A 229 9.16 -28.06 -3.06
C GLY A 229 10.58 -28.07 -3.62
N ILE A 230 10.73 -28.59 -4.83
CA ILE A 230 12.03 -28.65 -5.54
C ILE A 230 12.37 -27.27 -6.09
N CYS A 231 13.64 -26.87 -5.97
CA CYS A 231 14.19 -25.67 -6.57
C CYS A 231 14.92 -26.03 -7.87
N GLU A 232 14.56 -25.40 -8.97
CA GLU A 232 15.10 -25.73 -10.28
C GLU A 232 15.74 -24.49 -10.92
N ASN A 233 17.02 -24.57 -11.30
CA ASN A 233 17.72 -23.56 -12.12
C ASN A 233 17.47 -22.09 -11.67
N CYS A 234 17.59 -21.81 -10.37
CA CYS A 234 17.18 -20.56 -9.74
C CYS A 234 18.34 -19.88 -8.98
N VAL A 235 18.09 -18.65 -8.55
CA VAL A 235 19.00 -17.90 -7.68
C VAL A 235 18.33 -17.68 -6.33
N ILE A 236 18.98 -18.08 -5.24
CA ILE A 236 18.47 -17.99 -3.87
C ILE A 236 19.47 -17.24 -3.01
N GLU A 237 19.03 -16.19 -2.34
CA GLU A 237 19.81 -15.40 -1.39
C GLU A 237 19.01 -15.18 -0.10
N ALA A 238 19.57 -15.54 1.06
CA ALA A 238 18.99 -15.26 2.36
C ALA A 238 20.02 -14.62 3.29
N GLY A 239 19.59 -13.64 4.08
CA GLY A 239 20.45 -12.99 5.09
C GLY A 239 20.72 -13.87 6.32
N LYS A 240 19.87 -14.88 6.55
CA LYS A 240 19.99 -15.87 7.63
C LYS A 240 20.03 -17.29 7.06
N ASP A 241 19.23 -18.19 7.60
CA ASP A 241 19.24 -19.61 7.25
C ASP A 241 18.40 -19.93 6.02
N ILE A 242 18.79 -20.98 5.30
CA ILE A 242 18.04 -21.55 4.17
C ILE A 242 17.69 -22.99 4.46
N VAL A 243 16.40 -23.35 4.33
CA VAL A 243 15.90 -24.72 4.46
C VAL A 243 15.21 -25.14 3.15
N LEU A 244 15.81 -26.09 2.41
CA LEU A 244 15.30 -26.62 1.14
C LEU A 244 14.89 -28.09 1.35
N ARG A 245 13.62 -28.31 1.75
CA ARG A 245 13.13 -29.64 2.18
C ARG A 245 13.19 -30.71 1.09
N SER A 246 13.01 -30.31 -0.16
CA SER A 246 13.04 -31.24 -1.31
C SER A 246 14.35 -31.22 -2.10
N GLY A 247 15.28 -30.26 -1.85
CA GLY A 247 16.56 -30.14 -2.54
C GLY A 247 16.54 -29.30 -3.81
N VAL A 248 17.67 -29.30 -4.55
CA VAL A 248 17.90 -28.40 -5.70
C VAL A 248 18.43 -29.18 -6.90
N LEU A 249 17.73 -29.02 -8.03
CA LEU A 249 18.16 -29.42 -9.36
C LEU A 249 18.72 -28.20 -10.08
N GLY A 250 20.02 -28.05 -10.07
CA GLY A 250 20.69 -26.88 -10.59
C GLY A 250 21.03 -26.95 -12.07
N GLY A 251 21.78 -25.95 -12.49
CA GLY A 251 22.33 -25.76 -13.83
C GLY A 251 23.34 -24.62 -13.80
N ASN A 252 23.85 -24.21 -14.96
CA ASN A 252 24.96 -23.25 -15.08
C ASN A 252 24.76 -21.91 -14.33
N LYS A 253 23.50 -21.52 -14.04
CA LYS A 253 23.16 -20.24 -13.38
C LYS A 253 22.65 -20.43 -11.94
N THR A 254 22.58 -21.65 -11.41
CA THR A 254 22.06 -21.90 -10.06
C THR A 254 23.05 -21.46 -9.01
N SER A 255 22.62 -20.55 -8.15
CA SER A 255 23.41 -20.02 -7.05
C SER A 255 22.54 -19.91 -5.79
N ILE A 256 23.08 -20.42 -4.68
CA ILE A 256 22.42 -20.42 -3.37
C ILE A 256 23.39 -19.79 -2.37
N ARG A 257 22.96 -18.74 -1.69
CA ARG A 257 23.77 -18.05 -0.68
C ARG A 257 22.97 -17.81 0.60
N ALA A 258 23.53 -18.21 1.73
CA ALA A 258 23.00 -17.92 3.06
C ALA A 258 24.02 -17.14 3.90
N GLY A 259 23.56 -16.14 4.64
CA GLY A 259 24.32 -15.48 5.70
C GLY A 259 24.37 -16.30 6.99
N GLY A 260 23.62 -17.40 7.08
CA GLY A 260 23.61 -18.40 8.15
C GLY A 260 23.84 -19.78 7.60
N ASN A 261 23.05 -20.75 8.04
CA ASN A 261 23.18 -22.17 7.71
C ASN A 261 22.33 -22.54 6.49
N ILE A 262 22.71 -23.64 5.83
CA ILE A 262 21.93 -24.22 4.74
C ILE A 262 21.61 -25.68 5.07
N HIS A 263 20.32 -26.00 5.05
CA HIS A 263 19.83 -27.38 5.14
C HIS A 263 19.16 -27.76 3.82
N ALA A 264 19.59 -28.84 3.19
CA ALA A 264 18.97 -29.32 1.97
C ALA A 264 18.95 -30.85 1.92
N LYS A 265 17.97 -31.39 1.18
CA LYS A 265 17.95 -32.83 0.94
C LYS A 265 19.04 -33.23 -0.03
N PHE A 266 19.24 -32.48 -1.12
CA PHE A 266 20.32 -32.73 -2.08
C PHE A 266 20.68 -31.48 -2.86
N PHE A 267 21.88 -31.47 -3.44
CA PHE A 267 22.33 -30.51 -4.45
C PHE A 267 22.82 -31.23 -5.69
N GLU A 268 22.29 -30.86 -6.84
CA GLU A 268 22.78 -31.32 -8.13
C GLU A 268 23.09 -30.10 -9.03
N TYR A 269 24.34 -30.02 -9.53
CA TYR A 269 24.84 -28.99 -10.42
C TYR A 269 24.65 -27.54 -9.88
N CYS A 270 24.92 -27.34 -8.58
CA CYS A 270 24.67 -26.08 -7.87
C CYS A 270 25.96 -25.40 -7.41
N LYS A 271 25.91 -24.06 -7.29
CA LYS A 271 26.88 -23.28 -6.52
C LYS A 271 26.23 -22.89 -5.20
N VAL A 272 26.79 -23.35 -4.09
CA VAL A 272 26.23 -23.18 -2.74
C VAL A 272 27.26 -22.52 -1.85
N LYS A 273 26.88 -21.46 -1.15
CA LYS A 273 27.73 -20.77 -0.20
C LYS A 273 26.96 -20.48 1.09
N ALA A 274 27.51 -20.87 2.24
CA ALA A 274 26.99 -20.56 3.55
C ALA A 274 28.06 -19.86 4.39
N ASP A 275 27.68 -18.83 5.12
CA ASP A 275 28.55 -18.22 6.13
C ASP A 275 28.56 -19.09 7.43
N GLY A 276 27.54 -19.92 7.66
CA GLY A 276 27.50 -21.01 8.63
C GLY A 276 27.78 -22.39 8.01
N PHE A 277 27.17 -23.42 8.59
CA PHE A 277 27.35 -24.82 8.12
C PHE A 277 26.40 -25.15 6.94
N ILE A 278 26.76 -26.20 6.20
CA ILE A 278 25.92 -26.80 5.16
C ILE A 278 25.59 -28.23 5.59
N GLU A 279 24.31 -28.57 5.67
CA GLU A 279 23.84 -29.94 5.89
C GLU A 279 23.08 -30.44 4.68
N VAL A 280 23.48 -31.58 4.14
CA VAL A 280 22.90 -32.18 2.94
C VAL A 280 22.96 -33.70 2.98
N THR A 281 22.03 -34.41 2.33
CA THR A 281 22.10 -35.86 2.23
C THR A 281 23.05 -36.32 1.13
N TYR A 282 23.08 -35.67 -0.03
CA TYR A 282 24.07 -35.89 -1.07
C TYR A 282 24.28 -34.66 -1.96
N ALA A 283 25.44 -34.57 -2.58
CA ALA A 283 25.80 -33.55 -3.55
C ALA A 283 26.41 -34.19 -4.81
N LEU A 284 25.86 -33.81 -5.98
CA LEU A 284 26.32 -34.26 -7.29
C LEU A 284 26.80 -33.05 -8.11
N ASP A 285 28.03 -33.10 -8.60
CA ASP A 285 28.65 -32.04 -9.44
C ASP A 285 28.38 -30.63 -8.95
N SER A 286 28.42 -30.43 -7.62
CA SER A 286 28.11 -29.18 -6.97
C SER A 286 29.32 -28.52 -6.33
N HIS A 287 29.34 -27.19 -6.30
CA HIS A 287 30.38 -26.40 -5.65
C HIS A 287 29.84 -25.89 -4.33
N MET A 288 30.27 -26.45 -3.21
CA MET A 288 29.85 -26.09 -1.87
C MET A 288 30.97 -25.37 -1.13
N ILE A 289 30.70 -24.23 -0.54
CA ILE A 289 31.63 -23.46 0.30
C ILE A 289 30.91 -23.15 1.61
N SER A 290 31.44 -23.64 2.71
CA SER A 290 31.00 -23.36 4.07
C SER A 290 32.11 -22.64 4.83
N PHE A 291 31.77 -21.55 5.52
CA PHE A 291 32.71 -20.90 6.42
C PHE A 291 32.71 -21.54 7.81
N ASP A 292 31.97 -22.61 7.98
CA ASP A 292 31.99 -23.46 9.15
C ASP A 292 32.18 -24.94 8.72
N HIS A 293 31.20 -25.80 8.87
CA HIS A 293 31.26 -27.25 8.69
C HIS A 293 30.34 -27.70 7.53
N ILE A 294 30.70 -28.80 6.85
CA ILE A 294 29.81 -29.48 5.90
C ILE A 294 29.45 -30.87 6.46
N TYR A 295 28.16 -31.09 6.72
CA TYR A 295 27.59 -32.35 7.14
C TYR A 295 26.89 -33.03 5.96
N VAL A 296 27.38 -34.22 5.55
CA VAL A 296 26.72 -35.04 4.55
C VAL A 296 26.09 -36.23 5.24
N THR A 297 24.81 -36.06 5.61
CA THR A 297 24.08 -36.97 6.51
C THR A 297 23.35 -38.07 5.74
N GLY A 298 23.01 -39.16 6.47
CA GLY A 298 22.29 -40.33 5.93
C GLY A 298 23.17 -41.52 5.58
N LYS A 299 22.56 -42.71 5.48
CA LYS A 299 23.29 -43.99 5.28
C LYS A 299 24.14 -44.07 4.01
N LYS A 300 23.82 -43.25 3.00
CA LYS A 300 24.54 -43.16 1.72
C LYS A 300 24.97 -41.71 1.44
N GLY A 301 25.24 -40.93 2.51
CA GLY A 301 25.69 -39.57 2.39
C GLY A 301 26.92 -39.45 1.52
N SER A 302 26.84 -38.77 0.38
CA SER A 302 27.92 -38.76 -0.62
C SER A 302 28.13 -37.41 -1.28
N ILE A 303 29.39 -37.10 -1.59
CA ILE A 303 29.82 -36.04 -2.48
C ILE A 303 30.42 -36.67 -3.73
N ILE A 304 29.80 -36.49 -4.88
CA ILE A 304 30.23 -37.06 -6.15
C ILE A 304 30.42 -35.93 -7.16
N GLY A 305 31.66 -35.78 -7.63
CA GLY A 305 32.02 -34.64 -8.52
C GLY A 305 32.03 -33.30 -7.82
N GLY A 306 32.48 -32.28 -8.54
CA GLY A 306 32.47 -30.90 -8.09
C GLY A 306 33.53 -30.58 -7.02
N TYR A 307 33.22 -29.60 -6.17
CA TYR A 307 34.14 -29.02 -5.21
C TYR A 307 33.45 -28.76 -3.86
N ALA A 308 34.06 -29.21 -2.75
CA ALA A 308 33.58 -28.91 -1.40
C ALA A 308 34.73 -28.30 -0.58
N TYR A 309 34.43 -27.13 0.04
CA TYR A 309 35.35 -26.43 0.92
C TYR A 309 34.69 -26.11 2.24
N ALA A 310 35.34 -26.45 3.36
CA ALA A 310 34.88 -26.10 4.69
C ALA A 310 36.03 -25.60 5.55
N ILE A 311 35.77 -24.62 6.43
CA ILE A 311 36.81 -24.10 7.33
C ILE A 311 36.99 -25.00 8.54
N SER A 312 35.89 -25.41 9.21
CA SER A 312 35.94 -26.13 10.49
C SER A 312 36.05 -27.66 10.31
N GLY A 313 35.55 -28.22 9.21
CA GLY A 313 35.60 -29.66 8.95
C GLY A 313 34.49 -30.15 8.02
N MET A 314 34.56 -31.47 7.73
CA MET A 314 33.54 -32.18 6.95
C MET A 314 33.27 -33.57 7.53
N ASP A 315 31.99 -33.90 7.68
CA ASP A 315 31.52 -35.25 7.99
C ASP A 315 30.83 -35.82 6.76
N VAL A 316 31.49 -36.76 6.07
CA VAL A 316 31.04 -37.34 4.81
C VAL A 316 31.26 -38.84 4.83
N ASN A 317 30.23 -39.64 4.46
CA ASN A 317 30.36 -41.11 4.41
C ASN A 317 31.08 -41.59 3.14
N VAL A 318 30.81 -40.94 1.99
CA VAL A 318 31.37 -41.35 0.70
C VAL A 318 31.83 -40.15 -0.09
N ILE A 319 33.06 -40.16 -0.57
CA ILE A 319 33.61 -39.14 -1.49
C ILE A 319 33.99 -39.84 -2.81
N GLY A 320 33.40 -39.32 -3.93
CA GLY A 320 33.58 -39.91 -5.24
C GLY A 320 32.66 -41.10 -5.51
N ASN A 321 32.86 -41.74 -6.66
CA ASN A 321 32.18 -42.95 -7.08
C ASN A 321 33.10 -43.86 -7.92
N SER A 322 32.59 -45.02 -8.31
CA SER A 322 33.32 -46.02 -9.14
C SER A 322 33.54 -45.57 -10.60
N THR A 323 32.90 -44.48 -11.05
CA THR A 323 33.03 -43.95 -12.43
C THR A 323 34.11 -42.87 -12.54
N GLU A 324 34.95 -42.71 -11.53
CA GLU A 324 36.14 -41.82 -11.50
C GLU A 324 35.81 -40.31 -11.75
N VAL A 325 34.63 -39.88 -11.36
CA VAL A 325 34.27 -38.44 -11.45
C VAL A 325 35.17 -37.65 -10.50
N LYS A 326 35.86 -36.62 -11.04
CA LYS A 326 36.78 -35.80 -10.25
C LYS A 326 36.03 -35.06 -9.13
N THR A 327 36.31 -35.44 -7.89
CA THR A 327 35.76 -34.86 -6.67
C THR A 327 36.89 -34.17 -5.89
N GLN A 328 36.75 -32.88 -5.60
CA GLN A 328 37.73 -32.10 -4.84
C GLN A 328 37.16 -31.70 -3.48
N VAL A 329 37.86 -32.02 -2.41
CA VAL A 329 37.47 -31.71 -1.04
C VAL A 329 38.62 -31.02 -0.33
N HIS A 330 38.36 -29.88 0.28
CA HIS A 330 39.33 -29.07 1.01
C HIS A 330 38.78 -28.72 2.41
N VAL A 331 39.61 -28.93 3.43
CA VAL A 331 39.31 -28.50 4.80
C VAL A 331 40.49 -27.66 5.27
N LEU A 332 40.20 -26.47 5.82
CA LEU A 332 41.21 -25.60 6.41
C LEU A 332 41.50 -26.11 7.84
N SER A 333 42.47 -27.05 7.97
CA SER A 333 42.91 -27.49 9.29
C SER A 333 43.87 -26.47 9.89
N LEU A 334 43.57 -25.96 11.09
CA LEU A 334 44.56 -25.29 11.94
C LEU A 334 45.50 -26.38 12.50
N ILE A 335 46.66 -26.57 11.87
CA ILE A 335 47.73 -27.43 12.41
C ILE A 335 48.28 -26.71 13.65
N HIS A 336 47.92 -27.15 14.84
CA HIS A 336 48.71 -26.89 16.06
C HIS A 336 50.07 -27.59 15.93
N ILE A 337 51.07 -26.87 15.51
CA ILE A 337 52.45 -27.30 15.67
C ILE A 337 52.76 -27.17 17.18
N SER A 338 52.63 -28.24 17.92
CA SER A 338 53.26 -28.35 19.25
C SER A 338 54.77 -28.40 19.01
N GLU A 339 55.48 -27.37 19.46
CA GLU A 339 56.96 -27.42 19.49
C GLU A 339 57.40 -28.65 20.24
N PRO A 340 58.37 -29.43 19.68
CA PRO A 340 58.94 -30.55 20.40
C PRO A 340 59.72 -30.01 21.62
N THR A 341 59.26 -30.35 22.81
CA THR A 341 60.02 -30.17 24.06
C THR A 341 61.36 -30.86 23.92
N ARG A 342 62.46 -30.07 23.79
CA ARG A 342 63.83 -30.58 23.96
C ARG A 342 64.01 -30.95 25.41
N HIS A 343 64.29 -32.25 25.67
CA HIS A 343 64.88 -32.74 26.89
C HIS A 343 66.39 -32.64 26.75
#